data_cf44246c9b684eb559687fc4a288e282
#
_entry.id   cf44246c9b684eb559687fc4a288e282
#
_cell.length_a   1.000
_cell.length_b   1.000
_cell.length_c   1.000
_cell.angle_alpha   90.00
_cell.angle_beta   90.00
_cell.angle_gamma   90.00
#
_symmetry.space_group_name_H-M   'P 1'
#
loop_
_entity.id
_entity.type
_entity.pdbx_description
1 polymer ?
#
loop_
_entity_poly.entity_id
_entity_poly.type
_entity_poly.pdbx_seq_one_letter_code
_entity_poly.pdbx_strand_id
1 'polypeptide(L)'
;MTISLINTGKRFNRDWIFRHLNFQFSTGTAYAITGPNGSGKSTLLQVIAGALSASEGKIEYYTKSNQQHSGTPVDADNFYRHISFAAPYLELIEEMTLLEFLHFHQQFKPLLASPAIPDIIRLIGLEKATHKQIRYFSSGMKQRVKLAQSVFSDTPVLLLDEPCTNLDAEGVALYQQLITAYCKNRLIIVSSNDEMEYLFCSEQLNINDYK
;
A
#
# COMPACT_ATOMS: atom_id res chain seq x y z
N MET A 1 -14.49 3.57 0.62
CA MET A 1 -13.78 3.35 1.89
C MET A 1 -13.37 4.69 2.45
N THR A 2 -13.50 4.90 3.76
CA THR A 2 -13.00 6.08 4.47
C THR A 2 -12.21 5.60 5.68
N ILE A 3 -11.08 6.24 5.94
CA ILE A 3 -10.23 5.99 7.11
C ILE A 3 -10.07 7.30 7.86
N SER A 4 -10.49 7.34 9.12
CA SER A 4 -10.44 8.54 9.95
C SER A 4 -9.48 8.34 11.11
N LEU A 5 -8.47 9.19 11.21
CA LEU A 5 -7.57 9.27 12.34
C LEU A 5 -8.08 10.37 13.27
N ILE A 6 -8.31 10.04 14.54
CA ILE A 6 -8.89 10.93 15.53
C ILE A 6 -7.94 11.02 16.71
N ASN A 7 -7.29 12.17 16.84
CA ASN A 7 -6.26 12.44 17.86
C ASN A 7 -5.23 11.31 17.95
N THR A 8 -4.85 10.76 16.78
CA THR A 8 -4.02 9.56 16.71
C THR A 8 -2.56 9.89 16.97
N GLY A 9 -1.92 9.10 17.81
CA GLY A 9 -0.49 9.21 18.09
C GLY A 9 0.18 7.85 18.21
N LYS A 10 1.47 7.81 17.89
CA LYS A 10 2.32 6.63 18.05
C LYS A 10 3.62 6.98 18.72
N ARG A 11 3.98 6.19 19.74
CA ARG A 11 5.29 6.24 20.39
C ARG A 11 5.92 4.87 20.46
N PHE A 12 7.23 4.84 20.51
CA PHE A 12 8.00 3.68 20.92
C PHE A 12 8.75 4.04 22.20
N ASN A 13 8.55 3.27 23.24
CA ASN A 13 9.04 3.57 24.59
C ASN A 13 8.57 4.96 25.05
N ARG A 14 9.48 5.93 25.16
CA ARG A 14 9.20 7.32 25.57
C ARG A 14 9.15 8.31 24.41
N ASP A 15 9.56 7.90 23.22
CA ASP A 15 9.73 8.78 22.06
C ASP A 15 8.49 8.76 21.19
N TRP A 16 7.87 9.91 21.05
CA TRP A 16 6.76 10.11 20.12
C TRP A 16 7.27 10.17 18.68
N ILE A 17 6.64 9.38 17.82
CA ILE A 17 6.91 9.40 16.39
C ILE A 17 6.02 10.44 15.72
N PHE A 18 4.76 10.47 16.10
CA PHE A 18 3.78 11.51 15.76
C PHE A 18 2.69 11.54 16.82
N ARG A 19 1.97 12.68 16.90
CA ARG A 19 0.95 12.89 17.94
C ARG A 19 -0.16 13.82 17.46
N HIS A 20 -1.34 13.71 18.09
CA HIS A 20 -2.51 14.58 17.84
C HIS A 20 -2.95 14.65 16.38
N LEU A 21 -2.69 13.59 15.59
CA LEU A 21 -3.01 13.54 14.18
C LEU A 21 -4.51 13.37 13.99
N ASN A 22 -5.13 14.35 13.34
CA ASN A 22 -6.53 14.32 12.91
C ASN A 22 -6.54 14.45 11.40
N PHE A 23 -6.95 13.38 10.70
CA PHE A 23 -6.96 13.36 9.24
C PHE A 23 -7.96 12.33 8.71
N GLN A 24 -8.52 12.59 7.54
CA GLN A 24 -9.45 11.66 6.89
C GLN A 24 -8.99 11.36 5.46
N PHE A 25 -8.83 10.07 5.19
CA PHE A 25 -8.58 9.54 3.86
C PHE A 25 -9.87 9.00 3.25
N SER A 26 -10.14 9.29 1.97
CA SER A 26 -11.38 8.89 1.29
C SER A 26 -11.10 8.25 -0.08
N THR A 27 -11.91 7.25 -0.44
CA THR A 27 -11.84 6.60 -1.76
C THR A 27 -12.00 7.61 -2.91
N GLY A 28 -11.22 7.40 -3.95
CA GLY A 28 -11.21 8.26 -5.14
C GLY A 28 -10.18 9.39 -5.05
N THR A 29 -9.44 9.45 -3.95
CA THR A 29 -8.34 10.40 -3.74
C THR A 29 -7.05 9.61 -3.49
N ALA A 30 -5.95 10.08 -4.04
CA ALA A 30 -4.61 9.57 -3.76
C ALA A 30 -3.87 10.56 -2.86
N TYR A 31 -3.28 10.05 -1.79
CA TYR A 31 -2.60 10.81 -0.75
C TYR A 31 -1.14 10.46 -0.68
N ALA A 32 -0.27 11.46 -0.45
CA ALA A 32 1.12 11.25 -0.11
C ALA A 32 1.37 11.58 1.36
N ILE A 33 1.98 10.66 2.10
CA ILE A 33 2.58 10.92 3.42
C ILE A 33 4.04 11.29 3.18
N THR A 34 4.39 12.55 3.43
CA THR A 34 5.71 13.12 3.13
C THR A 34 6.50 13.44 4.41
N GLY A 35 7.80 13.62 4.26
CA GLY A 35 8.74 13.96 5.33
C GLY A 35 10.09 13.27 5.14
N PRO A 36 11.15 13.69 5.85
CA PRO A 36 12.48 13.12 5.72
C PRO A 36 12.54 11.64 6.14
N ASN A 37 13.64 10.97 5.77
CA ASN A 37 13.87 9.59 6.22
C ASN A 37 13.95 9.55 7.76
N GLY A 38 13.35 8.49 8.34
CA GLY A 38 13.24 8.36 9.80
C GLY A 38 12.18 9.25 10.47
N SER A 39 11.40 10.03 9.70
CA SER A 39 10.35 10.88 10.28
C SER A 39 9.12 10.11 10.78
N GLY A 40 8.99 8.83 10.48
CA GLY A 40 7.87 7.99 10.93
C GLY A 40 6.78 7.76 9.88
N LYS A 41 7.00 8.09 8.60
CA LYS A 41 6.06 7.85 7.50
C LYS A 41 5.60 6.39 7.43
N SER A 42 6.55 5.45 7.38
CA SER A 42 6.27 4.00 7.37
C SER A 42 5.53 3.56 8.64
N THR A 43 5.85 4.16 9.79
CA THR A 43 5.15 3.90 11.05
C THR A 43 3.69 4.35 10.96
N LEU A 44 3.43 5.54 10.41
CA LEU A 44 2.07 6.04 10.22
C LEU A 44 1.30 5.12 9.24
N LEU A 45 1.94 4.72 8.15
CA LEU A 45 1.31 3.82 7.17
C LEU A 45 0.96 2.45 7.79
N GLN A 46 1.83 1.89 8.63
CA GLN A 46 1.55 0.65 9.38
C GLN A 46 0.44 0.83 10.42
N VAL A 47 0.34 1.99 11.06
CA VAL A 47 -0.76 2.32 11.99
C VAL A 47 -2.07 2.45 11.21
N ILE A 48 -2.09 3.08 10.03
CA ILE A 48 -3.24 3.15 9.12
C ILE A 48 -3.66 1.74 8.65
N ALA A 49 -2.70 0.86 8.38
CA ALA A 49 -2.95 -0.53 7.98
C ALA A 49 -3.51 -1.41 9.10
N GLY A 50 -3.50 -0.95 10.35
CA GLY A 50 -3.84 -1.76 11.52
C GLY A 50 -2.74 -2.76 11.92
N ALA A 51 -1.58 -2.73 11.27
CA ALA A 51 -0.43 -3.58 11.60
C ALA A 51 0.28 -3.15 12.88
N LEU A 52 0.17 -1.87 13.25
CA LEU A 52 0.63 -1.31 14.51
C LEU A 52 -0.52 -0.59 15.21
N SER A 53 -0.74 -0.89 16.48
CA SER A 53 -1.71 -0.16 17.30
C SER A 53 -1.26 1.27 17.56
N ALA A 54 -2.19 2.23 17.50
CA ALA A 54 -1.97 3.58 17.98
C ALA A 54 -1.65 3.58 19.49
N SER A 55 -0.84 4.53 19.96
CA SER A 55 -0.53 4.71 21.38
C SER A 55 -1.52 5.65 22.08
N GLU A 56 -2.16 6.55 21.32
CA GLU A 56 -3.26 7.40 21.74
C GLU A 56 -4.23 7.64 20.57
N GLY A 57 -5.44 8.07 20.90
CA GLY A 57 -6.49 8.31 19.92
C GLY A 57 -7.07 7.01 19.33
N LYS A 58 -7.69 7.10 18.17
CA LYS A 58 -8.28 5.96 17.48
C LYS A 58 -8.27 6.12 15.97
N ILE A 59 -8.38 4.98 15.28
CA ILE A 59 -8.58 4.93 13.83
C ILE A 59 -9.93 4.25 13.59
N GLU A 60 -10.71 4.84 12.73
CA GLU A 60 -12.02 4.32 12.35
C GLU A 60 -12.03 4.05 10.84
N TYR A 61 -12.61 2.90 10.47
CA TYR A 61 -12.71 2.44 9.08
C TYR A 61 -14.18 2.31 8.71
N TYR A 62 -14.55 2.86 7.54
CA TYR A 62 -15.92 2.79 7.03
C TYR A 62 -15.93 2.37 5.58
N THR A 63 -16.81 1.43 5.21
CA THR A 63 -17.12 1.17 3.81
C THR A 63 -17.89 2.35 3.23
N LYS A 64 -17.81 2.56 1.90
CA LYS A 64 -18.57 3.62 1.23
C LYS A 64 -20.06 3.30 1.34
N SER A 65 -20.87 4.21 1.88
CA SER A 65 -22.33 4.15 1.80
C SER A 65 -22.81 4.86 0.54
N ASN A 66 -23.86 4.34 -0.09
CA ASN A 66 -24.57 5.02 -1.17
C ASN A 66 -25.46 6.19 -0.67
N GLN A 67 -25.54 6.38 0.66
CA GLN A 67 -26.27 7.48 1.30
C GLN A 67 -25.28 8.41 2.02
N GLN A 68 -25.48 9.71 1.86
CA GLN A 68 -24.66 10.75 2.48
C GLN A 68 -24.60 10.52 4.00
N HIS A 69 -23.41 10.39 4.56
CA HIS A 69 -23.03 10.42 5.97
C HIS A 69 -23.08 9.15 6.83
N SER A 70 -23.25 7.94 6.29
CA SER A 70 -23.11 6.74 7.14
C SER A 70 -22.58 5.52 6.38
N GLY A 71 -21.27 5.42 6.25
CA GLY A 71 -20.62 4.15 5.86
C GLY A 71 -20.82 3.09 6.94
N THR A 72 -20.86 1.81 6.56
CA THR A 72 -20.84 0.72 7.54
C THR A 72 -19.46 0.66 8.19
N PRO A 73 -19.38 0.68 9.54
CA PRO A 73 -18.10 0.55 10.22
C PRO A 73 -17.46 -0.82 9.89
N VAL A 74 -16.16 -0.82 9.71
CA VAL A 74 -15.35 -2.03 9.54
C VAL A 74 -14.56 -2.22 10.82
N ASP A 75 -14.69 -3.42 11.40
CA ASP A 75 -13.88 -3.79 12.55
C ASP A 75 -12.40 -3.77 12.19
N ALA A 76 -11.58 -3.20 13.08
CA ALA A 76 -10.13 -3.12 12.90
C ALA A 76 -9.51 -4.50 12.65
N ASP A 77 -10.00 -5.54 13.32
CA ASP A 77 -9.53 -6.92 13.16
C ASP A 77 -9.84 -7.51 11.77
N ASN A 78 -10.79 -6.93 11.04
CA ASN A 78 -11.17 -7.34 9.69
C ASN A 78 -10.65 -6.40 8.60
N PHE A 79 -10.05 -5.28 8.97
CA PHE A 79 -9.60 -4.26 8.00
C PHE A 79 -8.56 -4.80 7.01
N TYR A 80 -7.74 -5.75 7.42
CA TYR A 80 -6.74 -6.40 6.55
C TYR A 80 -7.33 -6.96 5.25
N ARG A 81 -8.62 -7.31 5.23
CA ARG A 81 -9.33 -7.80 4.02
C ARG A 81 -9.57 -6.70 2.99
N HIS A 82 -9.57 -5.46 3.42
CA HIS A 82 -9.90 -4.29 2.60
C HIS A 82 -8.66 -3.55 2.09
N ILE A 83 -7.46 -3.98 2.49
CA ILE A 83 -6.21 -3.34 2.09
C ILE A 83 -5.32 -4.28 1.28
N SER A 84 -4.53 -3.71 0.38
CA SER A 84 -3.30 -4.30 -0.11
C SER A 84 -2.14 -3.39 0.23
N PHE A 85 -0.99 -3.98 0.48
CA PHE A 85 0.16 -3.27 1.01
C PHE A 85 1.45 -3.73 0.33
N ALA A 86 2.24 -2.78 -0.17
CA ALA A 86 3.60 -3.03 -0.63
C ALA A 86 4.58 -2.15 0.14
N ALA A 87 5.66 -2.75 0.61
CA ALA A 87 6.75 -2.08 1.32
C ALA A 87 8.08 -2.80 1.07
N PRO A 88 9.23 -2.10 1.14
CA PRO A 88 10.54 -2.72 0.93
C PRO A 88 10.82 -3.86 1.92
N TYR A 89 10.40 -3.71 3.17
CA TYR A 89 10.63 -4.67 4.27
C TYR A 89 9.66 -5.87 4.28
N LEU A 90 8.62 -5.88 3.46
CA LEU A 90 7.77 -7.06 3.32
C LEU A 90 8.49 -8.12 2.49
N GLU A 91 8.53 -9.33 3.04
CA GLU A 91 9.19 -10.46 2.39
C GLU A 91 8.23 -11.22 1.47
N LEU A 92 8.77 -11.78 0.41
CA LEU A 92 8.09 -12.72 -0.48
C LEU A 92 8.43 -14.14 -0.04
N ILE A 93 7.56 -15.11 -0.36
CA ILE A 93 7.87 -16.54 -0.14
C ILE A 93 8.88 -16.97 -1.21
N GLU A 94 10.15 -16.90 -0.87
CA GLU A 94 11.26 -17.03 -1.81
C GLU A 94 11.44 -18.45 -2.39
N GLU A 95 10.90 -19.46 -1.74
CA GLU A 95 10.89 -20.86 -2.19
C GLU A 95 9.95 -21.12 -3.35
N MET A 96 8.92 -20.29 -3.49
CA MET A 96 7.95 -20.41 -4.58
C MET A 96 8.50 -19.83 -5.89
N THR A 97 8.06 -20.39 -7.01
CA THR A 97 8.16 -19.72 -8.31
C THR A 97 7.21 -18.53 -8.37
N LEU A 98 7.43 -17.60 -9.30
CA LEU A 98 6.55 -16.44 -9.48
C LEU A 98 5.09 -16.86 -9.71
N LEU A 99 4.89 -17.86 -10.56
CA LEU A 99 3.54 -18.37 -10.86
C LEU A 99 2.86 -18.97 -9.63
N GLU A 100 3.57 -19.82 -8.88
CA GLU A 100 3.06 -20.42 -7.63
C GLU A 100 2.73 -19.35 -6.61
N PHE A 101 3.60 -18.35 -6.45
CA PHE A 101 3.40 -17.25 -5.52
C PHE A 101 2.12 -16.46 -5.81
N LEU A 102 1.87 -16.08 -7.07
CA LEU A 102 0.65 -15.33 -7.43
C LEU A 102 -0.62 -16.19 -7.26
N HIS A 103 -0.58 -17.46 -7.61
CA HIS A 103 -1.69 -18.38 -7.33
C HIS A 103 -1.93 -18.58 -5.83
N PHE A 104 -0.88 -18.69 -5.02
CA PHE A 104 -0.96 -18.78 -3.57
C PHE A 104 -1.56 -17.50 -2.98
N HIS A 105 -1.05 -16.33 -3.38
CA HIS A 105 -1.56 -15.03 -2.92
C HIS A 105 -3.07 -14.88 -3.19
N GLN A 106 -3.53 -15.31 -4.36
CA GLN A 106 -4.94 -15.23 -4.75
C GLN A 106 -5.88 -16.02 -3.82
N GLN A 107 -5.40 -17.07 -3.13
CA GLN A 107 -6.22 -17.85 -2.19
C GLN A 107 -6.56 -17.03 -0.92
N PHE A 108 -5.70 -16.11 -0.52
CA PHE A 108 -5.89 -15.27 0.67
C PHE A 108 -6.49 -13.91 0.34
N LYS A 109 -6.14 -13.39 -0.84
CA LYS A 109 -6.58 -12.07 -1.30
C LYS A 109 -6.92 -12.15 -2.79
N PRO A 110 -8.22 -12.10 -3.13
CA PRO A 110 -8.64 -12.16 -4.52
C PRO A 110 -7.89 -11.14 -5.38
N LEU A 111 -7.54 -11.54 -6.58
CA LEU A 111 -7.02 -10.62 -7.60
C LEU A 111 -8.19 -10.02 -8.40
N LEU A 112 -7.94 -8.88 -9.04
CA LEU A 112 -8.87 -8.30 -10.00
C LEU A 112 -9.31 -9.36 -11.02
N ALA A 113 -10.56 -9.29 -11.47
CA ALA A 113 -11.10 -10.23 -12.47
C ALA A 113 -10.31 -10.20 -13.81
N SER A 114 -9.66 -9.09 -14.08
CA SER A 114 -8.76 -8.89 -15.23
C SER A 114 -7.68 -7.88 -14.82
N PRO A 115 -6.39 -8.11 -15.18
CA PRO A 115 -5.84 -9.17 -16.02
C PRO A 115 -5.69 -10.52 -15.28
N ALA A 116 -5.61 -11.61 -16.04
CA ALA A 116 -5.29 -12.94 -15.51
C ALA A 116 -3.79 -13.03 -15.09
N ILE A 117 -3.44 -13.98 -14.22
CA ILE A 117 -2.06 -14.12 -13.69
C ILE A 117 -0.98 -14.14 -14.78
N PRO A 118 -1.12 -14.86 -15.93
CA PRO A 118 -0.11 -14.80 -16.99
C PRO A 118 0.06 -13.39 -17.58
N ASP A 119 -1.03 -12.64 -17.69
CA ASP A 119 -0.96 -11.25 -18.16
C ASP A 119 -0.36 -10.32 -17.13
N ILE A 120 -0.63 -10.52 -15.82
CA ILE A 120 0.04 -9.82 -14.74
C ILE A 120 1.56 -10.01 -14.84
N ILE A 121 2.02 -11.25 -15.02
CA ILE A 121 3.45 -11.58 -15.15
C ILE A 121 4.06 -10.84 -16.36
N ARG A 122 3.31 -10.77 -17.48
CA ARG A 122 3.73 -10.03 -18.67
C ARG A 122 3.79 -8.52 -18.40
N LEU A 123 2.77 -7.97 -17.77
CA LEU A 123 2.69 -6.54 -17.45
C LEU A 123 3.86 -6.06 -16.57
N ILE A 124 4.37 -6.91 -15.68
CA ILE A 124 5.52 -6.57 -14.84
C ILE A 124 6.86 -6.94 -15.48
N GLY A 125 6.88 -7.45 -16.72
CA GLY A 125 8.08 -7.77 -17.50
C GLY A 125 8.87 -8.97 -16.97
N LEU A 126 8.18 -9.98 -16.39
CA LEU A 126 8.82 -11.13 -15.77
C LEU A 126 8.46 -12.49 -16.42
N GLU A 127 8.03 -12.50 -17.69
CA GLU A 127 7.61 -13.72 -18.41
C GLU A 127 8.71 -14.79 -18.43
N LYS A 128 9.95 -14.38 -18.66
CA LYS A 128 11.11 -15.30 -18.66
C LYS A 128 11.42 -15.91 -17.29
N ALA A 129 10.86 -15.35 -16.24
CA ALA A 129 11.07 -15.78 -14.86
C ALA A 129 9.83 -16.46 -14.24
N THR A 130 8.78 -16.73 -15.01
CA THR A 130 7.50 -17.32 -14.56
C THR A 130 7.69 -18.53 -13.67
N HIS A 131 8.57 -19.46 -14.06
CA HIS A 131 8.86 -20.73 -13.35
C HIS A 131 10.16 -20.69 -12.53
N LYS A 132 10.78 -19.51 -12.40
CA LYS A 132 11.99 -19.34 -11.58
C LYS A 132 11.59 -19.02 -10.15
N GLN A 133 12.26 -19.64 -9.17
CA GLN A 133 12.04 -19.33 -7.75
C GLN A 133 12.44 -17.89 -7.44
N ILE A 134 11.64 -17.24 -6.58
CA ILE A 134 11.79 -15.82 -6.21
C ILE A 134 13.13 -15.56 -5.52
N ARG A 135 13.72 -16.55 -4.84
CA ARG A 135 15.07 -16.42 -4.22
C ARG A 135 16.16 -16.02 -5.21
N TYR A 136 15.98 -16.35 -6.49
CA TYR A 136 16.94 -16.02 -7.55
C TYR A 136 16.61 -14.71 -8.28
N PHE A 137 15.63 -13.95 -7.78
CA PHE A 137 15.28 -12.65 -8.37
C PHE A 137 16.22 -11.56 -7.87
N SER A 138 16.52 -10.58 -8.73
CA SER A 138 17.14 -9.33 -8.30
C SER A 138 16.22 -8.54 -7.38
N SER A 139 16.76 -7.56 -6.65
CA SER A 139 15.95 -6.67 -5.80
C SER A 139 14.83 -5.96 -6.59
N GLY A 140 15.14 -5.48 -7.80
CA GLY A 140 14.14 -4.86 -8.69
C GLY A 140 13.06 -5.84 -9.16
N MET A 141 13.42 -7.09 -9.49
CA MET A 141 12.42 -8.13 -9.82
C MET A 141 11.52 -8.42 -8.62
N LYS A 142 12.07 -8.55 -7.42
CA LYS A 142 11.29 -8.74 -6.18
C LYS A 142 10.35 -7.57 -5.93
N GLN A 143 10.81 -6.33 -6.17
CA GLN A 143 9.98 -5.15 -6.03
C GLN A 143 8.82 -5.14 -7.04
N ARG A 144 9.06 -5.50 -8.31
CA ARG A 144 7.99 -5.65 -9.31
C ARG A 144 6.95 -6.71 -8.89
N VAL A 145 7.34 -7.80 -8.23
CA VAL A 145 6.40 -8.80 -7.67
C VAL A 145 5.58 -8.21 -6.52
N LYS A 146 6.21 -7.47 -5.58
CA LYS A 146 5.50 -6.78 -4.49
C LYS A 146 4.47 -5.78 -5.02
N LEU A 147 4.82 -5.03 -6.05
CA LEU A 147 3.88 -4.13 -6.72
C LEU A 147 2.73 -4.91 -7.37
N ALA A 148 3.03 -5.99 -8.09
CA ALA A 148 2.00 -6.81 -8.73
C ALA A 148 0.99 -7.34 -7.71
N GLN A 149 1.43 -7.98 -6.64
CA GLN A 149 0.52 -8.53 -5.62
C GLN A 149 -0.34 -7.45 -4.97
N SER A 150 0.15 -6.22 -4.80
CA SER A 150 -0.61 -5.15 -4.14
C SER A 150 -1.55 -4.42 -5.12
N VAL A 151 -1.09 -4.11 -6.33
CA VAL A 151 -1.87 -3.41 -7.35
C VAL A 151 -3.01 -4.28 -7.88
N PHE A 152 -2.73 -5.55 -8.16
CA PHE A 152 -3.73 -6.46 -8.73
C PHE A 152 -4.62 -7.15 -7.69
N SER A 153 -4.40 -6.96 -6.39
CA SER A 153 -5.37 -7.39 -5.37
C SER A 153 -6.67 -6.59 -5.47
N ASP A 154 -7.81 -7.28 -5.43
CA ASP A 154 -9.14 -6.65 -5.45
C ASP A 154 -9.49 -6.11 -4.05
N THR A 155 -8.91 -4.96 -3.73
CA THR A 155 -9.11 -4.28 -2.45
C THR A 155 -9.42 -2.80 -2.65
N PRO A 156 -10.30 -2.19 -1.82
CA PRO A 156 -10.64 -0.78 -1.95
C PRO A 156 -9.53 0.19 -1.52
N VAL A 157 -8.52 -0.31 -0.79
CA VAL A 157 -7.40 0.51 -0.29
C VAL A 157 -6.08 -0.08 -0.74
N LEU A 158 -5.20 0.77 -1.25
CA LEU A 158 -3.81 0.45 -1.63
C LEU A 158 -2.86 1.31 -0.80
N LEU A 159 -2.01 0.66 -0.02
CA LEU A 159 -0.96 1.28 0.78
C LEU A 159 0.41 0.96 0.18
N LEU A 160 1.21 1.99 -0.04
CA LEU A 160 2.52 1.88 -0.69
C LEU A 160 3.56 2.60 0.15
N ASP A 161 4.58 1.89 0.59
CA ASP A 161 5.72 2.45 1.31
C ASP A 161 6.95 2.38 0.41
N GLU A 162 7.49 3.53 0.02
CA GLU A 162 8.63 3.65 -0.89
C GLU A 162 8.55 2.67 -2.10
N PRO A 163 7.49 2.75 -2.91
CA PRO A 163 7.16 1.73 -3.91
C PRO A 163 8.21 1.54 -5.01
N CYS A 164 9.03 2.54 -5.29
CA CYS A 164 10.05 2.47 -6.34
C CYS A 164 11.44 2.10 -5.82
N THR A 165 11.59 1.77 -4.54
CA THR A 165 12.86 1.28 -3.99
C THR A 165 13.42 0.13 -4.82
N ASN A 166 14.69 0.21 -5.23
CA ASN A 166 15.38 -0.75 -6.09
C ASN A 166 14.88 -0.84 -7.55
N LEU A 167 14.02 0.06 -8.00
CA LEU A 167 13.62 0.14 -9.40
C LEU A 167 14.53 1.09 -10.19
N ASP A 168 14.79 0.72 -11.44
CA ASP A 168 15.38 1.60 -12.44
C ASP A 168 14.29 2.52 -13.05
N ALA A 169 14.69 3.40 -13.96
CA ALA A 169 13.76 4.34 -14.62
C ALA A 169 12.59 3.62 -15.34
N GLU A 170 12.86 2.46 -15.94
CA GLU A 170 11.82 1.63 -16.58
C GLU A 170 10.83 1.08 -15.53
N GLY A 171 11.36 0.61 -14.39
CA GLY A 171 10.54 0.14 -13.28
C GLY A 171 9.68 1.23 -12.64
N VAL A 172 10.19 2.46 -12.52
CA VAL A 172 9.41 3.63 -12.06
C VAL A 172 8.29 3.96 -13.05
N ALA A 173 8.59 3.98 -14.35
CA ALA A 173 7.56 4.20 -15.39
C ALA A 173 6.48 3.11 -15.36
N LEU A 174 6.88 1.85 -15.19
CA LEU A 174 5.97 0.71 -15.02
C LEU A 174 5.05 0.93 -13.81
N TYR A 175 5.61 1.30 -12.66
CA TYR A 175 4.82 1.60 -11.45
C TYR A 175 3.74 2.63 -11.72
N GLN A 176 4.10 3.77 -12.33
CA GLN A 176 3.16 4.84 -12.65
C GLN A 176 2.06 4.38 -13.62
N GLN A 177 2.40 3.56 -14.61
CA GLN A 177 1.43 2.95 -15.53
C GLN A 177 0.46 2.03 -14.81
N LEU A 178 0.95 1.16 -13.93
CA LEU A 178 0.13 0.24 -13.14
C LEU A 178 -0.86 0.99 -12.25
N ILE A 179 -0.43 2.01 -11.53
CA ILE A 179 -1.30 2.83 -10.69
C ILE A 179 -2.38 3.49 -11.55
N THR A 180 -2.00 4.13 -12.65
CA THR A 180 -2.93 4.85 -13.54
C THR A 180 -3.96 3.91 -14.17
N ALA A 181 -3.55 2.70 -14.56
CA ALA A 181 -4.42 1.76 -15.26
C ALA A 181 -5.39 1.01 -14.31
N TYR A 182 -4.91 0.62 -13.11
CA TYR A 182 -5.62 -0.37 -12.27
C TYR A 182 -6.11 0.17 -10.91
N CYS A 183 -5.75 1.40 -10.51
CA CYS A 183 -6.04 1.87 -9.16
C CYS A 183 -6.97 3.09 -9.06
N LYS A 184 -7.55 3.57 -10.17
CA LYS A 184 -8.32 4.84 -10.27
C LYS A 184 -9.46 5.00 -9.24
N ASN A 185 -10.11 3.91 -8.86
CA ASN A 185 -11.29 3.94 -7.98
C ASN A 185 -10.96 3.52 -6.54
N ARG A 186 -9.67 3.38 -6.22
CA ARG A 186 -9.21 2.99 -4.90
C ARG A 186 -8.83 4.21 -4.05
N LEU A 187 -8.83 4.04 -2.74
CA LEU A 187 -8.08 4.92 -1.87
C LEU A 187 -6.61 4.52 -1.95
N ILE A 188 -5.74 5.44 -2.34
CA ILE A 188 -4.30 5.19 -2.44
C ILE A 188 -3.59 6.06 -1.41
N ILE A 189 -2.70 5.48 -0.62
CA ILE A 189 -1.84 6.21 0.31
C ILE A 189 -0.39 5.77 0.04
N VAL A 190 0.43 6.72 -0.38
CA VAL A 190 1.86 6.52 -0.65
C VAL A 190 2.66 7.18 0.46
N SER A 191 3.59 6.46 1.06
CA SER A 191 4.58 6.97 2.00
C SER A 191 5.91 7.08 1.29
N SER A 192 6.39 8.29 1.03
CA SER A 192 7.65 8.53 0.33
C SER A 192 8.21 9.93 0.57
N ASN A 193 9.50 10.10 0.30
CA ASN A 193 10.18 11.39 0.16
C ASN A 193 10.58 11.69 -1.29
N ASP A 194 10.37 10.74 -2.21
CA ASP A 194 10.64 10.91 -3.64
C ASP A 194 9.34 11.30 -4.38
N GLU A 195 9.34 12.50 -4.97
CA GLU A 195 8.18 13.02 -5.69
C GLU A 195 7.73 12.13 -6.84
N MET A 196 8.65 11.42 -7.49
CA MET A 196 8.33 10.51 -8.60
C MET A 196 7.38 9.38 -8.18
N GLU A 197 7.38 9.00 -6.89
CA GLU A 197 6.53 7.95 -6.35
C GLU A 197 5.09 8.40 -6.08
N TYR A 198 4.85 9.72 -5.95
CA TYR A 198 3.53 10.25 -5.60
C TYR A 198 3.04 11.41 -6.49
N LEU A 199 3.61 11.59 -7.69
CA LEU A 199 3.17 12.63 -8.64
C LEU A 199 1.66 12.62 -8.93
N PHE A 200 1.02 11.47 -8.85
CA PHE A 200 -0.42 11.30 -9.07
C PHE A 200 -1.27 11.62 -7.82
N CYS A 201 -0.65 11.83 -6.67
CA CYS A 201 -1.35 12.17 -5.44
C CYS A 201 -1.84 13.60 -5.47
N SER A 202 -3.14 13.80 -5.19
CA SER A 202 -3.76 15.13 -5.17
C SER A 202 -3.67 15.80 -3.80
N GLU A 203 -3.43 15.03 -2.74
CA GLU A 203 -3.38 15.50 -1.37
C GLU A 203 -2.08 15.04 -0.69
N GLN A 204 -1.55 15.87 0.21
CA GLN A 204 -0.32 15.56 0.95
C GLN A 204 -0.52 15.78 2.43
N LEU A 205 0.07 14.88 3.24
CA LEU A 205 0.17 14.96 4.68
C LEU A 205 1.65 14.95 5.04
N ASN A 206 2.17 16.08 5.57
CA ASN A 206 3.54 16.11 6.08
C ASN A 206 3.56 15.62 7.53
N ILE A 207 4.26 14.52 7.78
CA ILE A 207 4.28 13.91 9.12
C ILE A 207 4.97 14.82 10.15
N ASN A 208 5.83 15.76 9.73
CA ASN A 208 6.50 16.68 10.65
C ASN A 208 5.54 17.67 11.32
N ASP A 209 4.36 17.90 10.74
CA ASP A 209 3.34 18.78 11.32
C ASP A 209 2.69 18.16 12.58
N TYR A 210 3.02 16.90 12.87
CA TYR A 210 2.46 16.10 13.97
C TYR A 210 3.53 15.55 14.93
N LYS A 211 4.66 16.23 15.05
CA LYS A 211 5.76 15.88 15.99
C LYS A 211 5.49 16.28 17.42
#